data_db8d40708adc5b7051df6b4e257d42bc
#
_entry.id   db8d40708adc5b7051df6b4e257d42bc
#
_cell.length_a   1.000
_cell.length_b   1.000
_cell.length_c   1.000
_cell.angle_alpha   90.00
_cell.angle_beta   90.00
_cell.angle_gamma   90.00
#
_symmetry.space_group_name_H-M   'P 1'
#
loop_
_entity.id
_entity.type
_entity.pdbx_description
1 polymer ?
#
loop_
_entity_poly.entity_id
_entity_poly.type
_entity_poly.pdbx_seq_one_letter_code
_entity_poly.pdbx_strand_id
1 'polypeptide(L)'
;MSHDVTIGKLKVGGAHPHFLIAGPCVIESERLTLETAQRIAEISRALKMPFIFKSSYDKANRTSISSFRGLGISEGLRILKKVRDEVGAPVLTDVHSAEEAKRAGETVDVLQIPAFLCRQTDLLVAAATTGKVVNVKKGQFLSPGEMANVVTKLEESGTKKILLTERGSSFGYNNLVVDMRALPIMRKFGYPIVFDATHSVQLPGGGGTKSSGQREFITPLACAAAAAGCDGFFMEVHPDPDHAPSDGPNMVPLHDLKKLLERLLQICQAAGKGAESDQ
;
A
#
# COMPACT_ATOMS: atom_id res chain seq x y z
N MET A 1 -1.30 22.16 -2.70
CA MET A 1 -2.27 21.10 -3.11
C MET A 1 -1.47 19.93 -3.68
N SER A 2 -1.82 18.69 -3.36
CA SER A 2 -1.17 17.52 -3.96
C SER A 2 -1.60 17.39 -5.44
N HIS A 3 -0.70 16.87 -6.27
CA HIS A 3 -1.03 16.53 -7.64
C HIS A 3 -2.10 15.43 -7.69
N ASP A 4 -3.02 15.54 -8.62
CA ASP A 4 -3.95 14.46 -8.94
C ASP A 4 -3.20 13.36 -9.68
N VAL A 5 -3.40 12.11 -9.26
CA VAL A 5 -2.85 10.94 -9.94
C VAL A 5 -3.98 10.11 -10.54
N THR A 6 -3.87 9.82 -11.82
CA THR A 6 -4.86 8.98 -12.54
C THR A 6 -4.39 7.53 -12.59
N ILE A 7 -5.25 6.60 -12.15
CA ILE A 7 -5.00 5.15 -12.11
C ILE A 7 -6.17 4.47 -12.84
N GLY A 8 -5.98 4.10 -14.09
CA GLY A 8 -7.09 3.65 -14.93
C GLY A 8 -8.17 4.73 -15.04
N LYS A 9 -9.37 4.45 -14.52
CA LYS A 9 -10.49 5.41 -14.46
C LYS A 9 -10.55 6.18 -13.14
N LEU A 10 -9.74 5.85 -12.17
CA LEU A 10 -9.72 6.50 -10.86
C LEU A 10 -8.84 7.73 -10.88
N LYS A 11 -9.26 8.78 -10.16
CA LYS A 11 -8.42 9.92 -9.80
C LYS A 11 -8.26 9.95 -8.29
N VAL A 12 -7.04 10.09 -7.81
CA VAL A 12 -6.69 10.07 -6.39
C VAL A 12 -5.82 11.27 -6.02
N GLY A 13 -5.84 11.67 -4.76
CA GLY A 13 -5.13 12.85 -4.27
C GLY A 13 -5.96 14.13 -4.43
N GLY A 14 -5.38 15.28 -4.15
CA GLY A 14 -6.03 16.58 -4.29
C GLY A 14 -7.40 16.66 -3.61
N ALA A 15 -8.41 17.09 -4.37
CA ALA A 15 -9.79 17.20 -3.90
C ALA A 15 -10.61 15.89 -4.06
N HIS A 16 -9.99 14.81 -4.58
CA HIS A 16 -10.70 13.55 -4.80
C HIS A 16 -11.00 12.79 -3.51
N PRO A 17 -12.01 11.88 -3.50
CA PRO A 17 -12.33 11.05 -2.34
C PRO A 17 -11.13 10.25 -1.85
N HIS A 18 -11.10 9.94 -0.54
CA HIS A 18 -10.14 9.00 0.01
C HIS A 18 -10.25 7.66 -0.69
N PHE A 19 -9.12 7.00 -0.91
CA PHE A 19 -9.07 5.73 -1.62
C PHE A 19 -8.47 4.60 -0.78
N LEU A 20 -8.77 3.38 -1.15
CA LEU A 20 -8.30 2.17 -0.50
C LEU A 20 -7.37 1.39 -1.44
N ILE A 21 -6.20 0.99 -0.94
CA ILE A 21 -5.36 -0.05 -1.52
C ILE A 21 -5.50 -1.26 -0.61
N ALA A 22 -6.09 -2.36 -1.09
CA ALA A 22 -6.30 -3.52 -0.23
C ALA A 22 -6.30 -4.85 -0.98
N GLY A 23 -6.03 -5.92 -0.25
CA GLY A 23 -6.05 -7.31 -0.72
C GLY A 23 -5.18 -8.20 0.15
N PRO A 24 -5.08 -9.50 -0.16
CA PRO A 24 -4.22 -10.43 0.56
C PRO A 24 -2.76 -10.03 0.45
N CYS A 25 -1.99 -10.35 1.50
CA CYS A 25 -0.55 -10.10 1.54
C CYS A 25 0.16 -10.65 0.30
N VAL A 26 -0.17 -11.90 -0.07
CA VAL A 26 0.40 -12.65 -1.19
C VAL A 26 -0.70 -13.42 -1.92
N ILE A 27 -0.51 -13.68 -3.21
CA ILE A 27 -1.40 -14.52 -3.99
C ILE A 27 -1.20 -15.98 -3.57
N GLU A 28 -2.22 -16.55 -2.92
CA GLU A 28 -2.21 -17.94 -2.45
C GLU A 28 -2.83 -18.89 -3.47
N SER A 29 -3.92 -18.47 -4.06
CA SER A 29 -4.62 -19.16 -5.15
C SER A 29 -5.46 -18.18 -5.96
N GLU A 30 -5.76 -18.52 -7.19
CA GLU A 30 -6.64 -17.72 -8.05
C GLU A 30 -8.03 -17.51 -7.38
N ARG A 31 -8.64 -18.59 -6.87
CA ARG A 31 -9.97 -18.56 -6.27
C ARG A 31 -10.01 -17.60 -5.08
N LEU A 32 -9.13 -17.75 -4.08
CA LEU A 32 -9.11 -16.89 -2.90
C LEU A 32 -8.87 -15.42 -3.28
N THR A 33 -7.99 -15.18 -4.25
CA THR A 33 -7.65 -13.83 -4.73
C THR A 33 -8.86 -13.15 -5.35
N LEU A 34 -9.59 -13.84 -6.24
CA LEU A 34 -10.79 -13.31 -6.90
C LEU A 34 -11.94 -13.08 -5.89
N GLU A 35 -12.24 -14.07 -5.04
CA GLU A 35 -13.30 -13.95 -4.03
C GLU A 35 -13.03 -12.77 -3.08
N THR A 36 -11.78 -12.62 -2.64
CA THR A 36 -11.38 -11.50 -1.77
C THR A 36 -11.48 -10.16 -2.49
N ALA A 37 -11.02 -10.09 -3.75
CA ALA A 37 -11.10 -8.87 -4.54
C ALA A 37 -12.55 -8.44 -4.79
N GLN A 38 -13.43 -9.36 -5.12
CA GLN A 38 -14.86 -9.10 -5.33
C GLN A 38 -15.50 -8.55 -4.05
N ARG A 39 -15.22 -9.19 -2.92
CA ARG A 39 -15.80 -8.76 -1.64
C ARG A 39 -15.32 -7.37 -1.21
N ILE A 40 -14.03 -7.07 -1.38
CA ILE A 40 -13.52 -5.73 -1.10
C ILE A 40 -14.14 -4.70 -2.04
N ALA A 41 -14.28 -5.02 -3.34
CA ALA A 41 -14.90 -4.14 -4.32
C ALA A 41 -16.38 -3.84 -3.98
N GLU A 42 -17.14 -4.82 -3.50
CA GLU A 42 -18.51 -4.62 -3.02
C GLU A 42 -18.57 -3.64 -1.85
N ILE A 43 -17.71 -3.83 -0.84
CA ILE A 43 -17.60 -2.94 0.33
C ILE A 43 -17.23 -1.53 -0.11
N SER A 44 -16.22 -1.39 -0.95
CA SER A 44 -15.74 -0.10 -1.45
C SER A 44 -16.80 0.64 -2.28
N ARG A 45 -17.53 -0.09 -3.11
CA ARG A 45 -18.65 0.47 -3.89
C ARG A 45 -19.78 0.96 -2.99
N ALA A 46 -20.15 0.18 -1.97
CA ALA A 46 -21.18 0.57 -1.00
C ALA A 46 -20.80 1.86 -0.22
N LEU A 47 -19.50 2.05 0.04
CA LEU A 47 -18.97 3.23 0.72
C LEU A 47 -18.55 4.37 -0.23
N LYS A 48 -18.75 4.21 -1.55
CA LYS A 48 -18.30 5.15 -2.59
C LYS A 48 -16.79 5.50 -2.46
N MET A 49 -16.00 4.56 -2.00
CA MET A 49 -14.55 4.71 -1.80
C MET A 49 -13.80 4.12 -2.99
N PRO A 50 -13.00 4.89 -3.75
CA PRO A 50 -12.17 4.34 -4.82
C PRO A 50 -11.27 3.22 -4.31
N PHE A 51 -11.12 2.14 -5.09
CA PHE A 51 -10.43 0.93 -4.66
C PHE A 51 -9.41 0.47 -5.69
N ILE A 52 -8.22 0.10 -5.21
CA ILE A 52 -7.12 -0.51 -5.94
C ILE A 52 -6.84 -1.85 -5.28
N PHE A 53 -6.96 -2.93 -6.03
CA PHE A 53 -6.64 -4.26 -5.50
C PHE A 53 -5.13 -4.45 -5.42
N LYS A 54 -4.64 -4.95 -4.28
CA LYS A 54 -3.22 -5.25 -4.07
C LYS A 54 -3.02 -6.71 -3.67
N SER A 55 -2.10 -7.37 -4.34
CA SER A 55 -1.48 -8.61 -3.83
C SER A 55 -0.09 -8.81 -4.43
N SER A 56 0.80 -9.47 -3.67
CA SER A 56 2.16 -9.78 -4.14
C SER A 56 2.19 -11.12 -4.85
N TYR A 57 2.90 -11.21 -5.98
CA TYR A 57 3.17 -12.49 -6.64
C TYR A 57 4.36 -13.24 -6.00
N ASP A 58 5.23 -12.50 -5.30
CA ASP A 58 6.36 -13.03 -4.55
C ASP A 58 6.63 -12.19 -3.30
N LYS A 59 6.99 -12.83 -2.22
CA LYS A 59 7.50 -12.24 -0.97
C LYS A 59 9.02 -12.46 -0.91
N ALA A 60 9.76 -11.60 -1.62
CA ALA A 60 11.20 -11.76 -1.81
C ALA A 60 12.04 -11.61 -0.53
N ASN A 61 11.51 -10.99 0.52
CA ASN A 61 12.22 -10.64 1.75
C ASN A 61 11.85 -11.53 2.95
N ARG A 62 11.49 -12.80 2.71
CA ARG A 62 11.16 -13.74 3.81
C ARG A 62 12.35 -13.99 4.73
N THR A 63 12.08 -14.10 6.04
CA THR A 63 13.08 -14.43 7.06
C THR A 63 13.59 -15.86 6.90
N SER A 64 12.73 -16.81 6.52
CA SER A 64 13.13 -18.21 6.28
C SER A 64 13.03 -18.55 4.80
N ILE A 65 14.03 -19.29 4.29
CA ILE A 65 14.06 -19.77 2.91
C ILE A 65 12.92 -20.76 2.61
N SER A 66 12.42 -21.46 3.62
CA SER A 66 11.30 -22.41 3.50
C SER A 66 9.92 -21.76 3.57
N SER A 67 9.83 -20.45 3.83
CA SER A 67 8.55 -19.75 3.90
C SER A 67 7.87 -19.69 2.54
N PHE A 68 6.53 -19.73 2.54
CA PHE A 68 5.75 -19.53 1.34
C PHE A 68 6.01 -18.14 0.74
N ARG A 69 6.38 -18.09 -0.53
CA ARG A 69 6.72 -16.85 -1.23
C ARG A 69 5.64 -16.34 -2.17
N GLY A 70 4.74 -17.19 -2.60
CA GLY A 70 3.73 -16.90 -3.61
C GLY A 70 3.82 -17.84 -4.80
N LEU A 71 3.07 -17.51 -5.87
CA LEU A 71 2.98 -18.33 -7.09
C LEU A 71 4.00 -17.93 -8.17
N GLY A 72 4.83 -16.93 -7.90
CA GLY A 72 5.80 -16.39 -8.84
C GLY A 72 5.18 -15.42 -9.85
N ILE A 73 6.05 -14.69 -10.55
CA ILE A 73 5.66 -13.54 -11.38
C ILE A 73 4.69 -13.90 -12.52
N SER A 74 4.91 -15.00 -13.23
CA SER A 74 4.09 -15.36 -14.40
C SER A 74 2.65 -15.64 -14.02
N GLU A 75 2.44 -16.51 -13.03
CA GLU A 75 1.12 -16.90 -12.56
C GLU A 75 0.46 -15.77 -11.78
N GLY A 76 1.23 -15.07 -10.94
CA GLY A 76 0.71 -13.93 -10.19
C GLY A 76 0.20 -12.80 -11.08
N LEU A 77 0.93 -12.42 -12.13
CA LEU A 77 0.48 -11.40 -13.08
C LEU A 77 -0.76 -11.86 -13.87
N ARG A 78 -0.84 -13.15 -14.23
CA ARG A 78 -2.03 -13.71 -14.87
C ARG A 78 -3.28 -13.56 -13.98
N ILE A 79 -3.14 -13.87 -12.69
CA ILE A 79 -4.22 -13.75 -11.71
C ILE A 79 -4.60 -12.28 -11.49
N LEU A 80 -3.63 -11.37 -11.34
CA LEU A 80 -3.89 -9.94 -11.20
C LEU A 80 -4.61 -9.36 -12.42
N LYS A 81 -4.21 -9.77 -13.63
CA LYS A 81 -4.94 -9.40 -14.84
C LYS A 81 -6.40 -9.85 -14.79
N LYS A 82 -6.64 -11.08 -14.36
CA LYS A 82 -8.01 -11.62 -14.21
C LYS A 82 -8.82 -10.83 -13.18
N VAL A 83 -8.24 -10.46 -12.03
CA VAL A 83 -8.89 -9.58 -11.05
C VAL A 83 -9.29 -8.24 -11.70
N ARG A 84 -8.39 -7.60 -12.44
CA ARG A 84 -8.72 -6.35 -13.13
C ARG A 84 -9.86 -6.50 -14.11
N ASP A 85 -9.82 -7.56 -14.92
CA ASP A 85 -10.78 -7.76 -15.99
C ASP A 85 -12.19 -8.17 -15.47
N GLU A 86 -12.27 -8.99 -14.40
CA GLU A 86 -13.53 -9.50 -13.85
C GLU A 86 -14.12 -8.61 -12.75
N VAL A 87 -13.27 -8.05 -11.88
CA VAL A 87 -13.71 -7.20 -10.75
C VAL A 87 -13.84 -5.73 -11.16
N GLY A 88 -13.09 -5.33 -12.19
CA GLY A 88 -13.07 -3.96 -12.69
C GLY A 88 -12.28 -2.98 -11.82
N ALA A 89 -11.45 -3.46 -10.90
CA ALA A 89 -10.58 -2.65 -10.06
C ALA A 89 -9.17 -2.57 -10.65
N PRO A 90 -8.50 -1.41 -10.65
CA PRO A 90 -7.07 -1.33 -10.91
C PRO A 90 -6.29 -2.25 -9.98
N VAL A 91 -5.15 -2.77 -10.46
CA VAL A 91 -4.34 -3.73 -9.70
C VAL A 91 -2.94 -3.19 -9.41
N LEU A 92 -2.45 -3.53 -8.23
CA LEU A 92 -1.15 -3.16 -7.70
C LEU A 92 -0.37 -4.41 -7.26
N THR A 93 0.91 -4.47 -7.58
CA THR A 93 1.84 -5.46 -7.01
C THR A 93 3.20 -4.83 -6.71
N ASP A 94 3.94 -5.41 -5.78
CA ASP A 94 5.32 -5.04 -5.50
C ASP A 94 6.29 -5.69 -6.50
N VAL A 95 7.38 -4.97 -6.77
CA VAL A 95 8.46 -5.38 -7.67
C VAL A 95 9.82 -5.26 -6.98
N HIS A 96 10.76 -6.15 -7.27
CA HIS A 96 12.01 -6.28 -6.52
C HIS A 96 13.27 -6.04 -7.37
N SER A 97 13.13 -6.00 -8.68
CA SER A 97 14.21 -5.71 -9.63
C SER A 97 13.73 -4.86 -10.80
N ALA A 98 14.67 -4.26 -11.52
CA ALA A 98 14.37 -3.49 -12.73
C ALA A 98 13.68 -4.33 -13.82
N GLU A 99 14.05 -5.61 -13.93
CA GLU A 99 13.44 -6.56 -14.85
C GLU A 99 11.97 -6.86 -14.47
N GLU A 100 11.73 -7.13 -13.18
CA GLU A 100 10.38 -7.33 -12.68
C GLU A 100 9.50 -6.10 -12.88
N ALA A 101 10.03 -4.89 -12.65
CA ALA A 101 9.30 -3.64 -12.86
C ALA A 101 8.82 -3.50 -14.32
N LYS A 102 9.69 -3.79 -15.29
CA LYS A 102 9.33 -3.77 -16.71
C LYS A 102 8.24 -4.79 -17.03
N ARG A 103 8.44 -6.04 -16.58
CA ARG A 103 7.49 -7.14 -16.84
C ARG A 103 6.14 -6.93 -16.18
N ALA A 104 6.12 -6.54 -14.89
CA ALA A 104 4.89 -6.27 -14.17
C ALA A 104 4.14 -5.05 -14.75
N GLY A 105 4.89 -4.03 -15.20
CA GLY A 105 4.34 -2.83 -15.84
C GLY A 105 3.50 -3.10 -17.09
N GLU A 106 3.68 -4.23 -17.79
CA GLU A 106 2.81 -4.62 -18.90
C GLU A 106 1.39 -5.01 -18.44
N THR A 107 1.27 -5.44 -17.19
CA THR A 107 0.01 -6.00 -16.67
C THR A 107 -0.68 -5.10 -15.65
N VAL A 108 0.06 -4.55 -14.67
CA VAL A 108 -0.55 -3.84 -13.54
C VAL A 108 -0.73 -2.34 -13.81
N ASP A 109 -1.55 -1.70 -13.02
CA ASP A 109 -1.82 -0.26 -13.10
C ASP A 109 -0.90 0.55 -12.17
N VAL A 110 -0.46 -0.07 -11.07
CA VAL A 110 0.43 0.53 -10.08
C VAL A 110 1.56 -0.45 -9.75
N LEU A 111 2.80 0.02 -9.85
CA LEU A 111 4.00 -0.68 -9.37
C LEU A 111 4.33 -0.22 -7.97
N GLN A 112 4.50 -1.13 -7.03
CA GLN A 112 4.90 -0.79 -5.67
C GLN A 112 6.38 -1.08 -5.45
N ILE A 113 7.11 -0.08 -4.96
CA ILE A 113 8.48 -0.23 -4.47
C ILE A 113 8.42 -0.56 -2.97
N PRO A 114 8.90 -1.75 -2.55
CA PRO A 114 8.96 -2.14 -1.15
C PRO A 114 9.81 -1.19 -0.32
N ALA A 115 9.51 -1.09 0.98
CA ALA A 115 10.19 -0.17 1.88
C ALA A 115 11.72 -0.39 1.93
N PHE A 116 12.19 -1.63 1.95
CA PHE A 116 13.62 -1.93 1.95
C PHE A 116 14.34 -1.49 0.67
N LEU A 117 13.62 -1.39 -0.44
CA LEU A 117 14.16 -1.06 -1.76
C LEU A 117 13.90 0.39 -2.18
N CYS A 118 13.33 1.20 -1.32
CA CYS A 118 12.88 2.56 -1.66
C CYS A 118 14.01 3.51 -2.11
N ARG A 119 15.28 3.19 -1.83
CA ARG A 119 16.45 3.96 -2.27
C ARG A 119 17.14 3.40 -3.52
N GLN A 120 16.75 2.23 -4.01
CA GLN A 120 17.39 1.56 -5.14
C GLN A 120 17.12 2.33 -6.44
N THR A 121 18.13 3.05 -6.92
CA THR A 121 18.00 3.97 -8.06
C THR A 121 17.54 3.25 -9.32
N ASP A 122 18.18 2.13 -9.67
CA ASP A 122 17.85 1.38 -10.90
C ASP A 122 16.42 0.85 -10.89
N LEU A 123 15.91 0.43 -9.71
CA LEU A 123 14.54 -0.02 -9.56
C LEU A 123 13.53 1.13 -9.71
N LEU A 124 13.82 2.29 -9.10
CA LEU A 124 12.99 3.49 -9.22
C LEU A 124 12.92 3.98 -10.67
N VAL A 125 14.07 4.06 -11.35
CA VAL A 125 14.17 4.44 -12.77
C VAL A 125 13.38 3.46 -13.65
N ALA A 126 13.58 2.16 -13.44
CA ALA A 126 12.87 1.14 -14.21
C ALA A 126 11.35 1.21 -14.00
N ALA A 127 10.89 1.41 -12.77
CA ALA A 127 9.46 1.58 -12.49
C ALA A 127 8.90 2.86 -13.15
N ALA A 128 9.61 3.98 -13.03
CA ALA A 128 9.20 5.25 -13.63
C ALA A 128 9.03 5.16 -15.15
N THR A 129 9.97 4.50 -15.83
CA THR A 129 9.97 4.37 -17.31
C THR A 129 8.88 3.48 -17.87
N THR A 130 8.17 2.70 -17.03
CA THR A 130 7.00 1.91 -17.48
C THR A 130 5.78 2.78 -17.80
N GLY A 131 5.77 4.05 -17.38
CA GLY A 131 4.61 4.94 -17.52
C GLY A 131 3.43 4.62 -16.58
N LYS A 132 3.59 3.62 -15.71
CA LYS A 132 2.61 3.27 -14.67
C LYS A 132 2.73 4.18 -13.46
N VAL A 133 1.72 4.13 -12.58
CA VAL A 133 1.82 4.80 -11.28
C VAL A 133 2.82 4.05 -10.41
N VAL A 134 3.68 4.79 -9.70
CA VAL A 134 4.67 4.21 -8.79
C VAL A 134 4.29 4.56 -7.36
N ASN A 135 3.92 3.56 -6.57
CA ASN A 135 3.72 3.70 -5.13
C ASN A 135 5.01 3.34 -4.40
N VAL A 136 5.60 4.29 -3.69
CA VAL A 136 6.82 4.02 -2.93
C VAL A 136 6.52 3.95 -1.43
N LYS A 137 6.80 2.81 -0.83
CA LYS A 137 6.75 2.65 0.62
C LYS A 137 7.98 3.29 1.25
N LYS A 138 7.77 4.23 2.18
CA LYS A 138 8.87 4.83 2.93
C LYS A 138 9.64 3.75 3.70
N GLY A 139 10.95 3.71 3.53
CA GLY A 139 11.82 2.81 4.30
C GLY A 139 11.73 3.09 5.79
N GLN A 140 11.79 2.03 6.61
CA GLN A 140 11.78 2.16 8.07
C GLN A 140 13.00 2.91 8.62
N PHE A 141 14.03 3.00 7.81
CA PHE A 141 15.30 3.67 8.09
C PHE A 141 15.37 5.12 7.56
N LEU A 142 14.32 5.58 6.84
CA LEU A 142 14.25 6.94 6.31
C LEU A 142 13.43 7.85 7.21
N SER A 143 13.89 9.09 7.35
CA SER A 143 13.03 10.18 7.80
C SER A 143 12.01 10.54 6.71
N PRO A 144 10.85 11.11 7.07
CA PRO A 144 9.87 11.56 6.09
C PRO A 144 10.45 12.57 5.08
N GLY A 145 11.37 13.44 5.52
CA GLY A 145 12.02 14.44 4.66
C GLY A 145 12.90 13.83 3.57
N GLU A 146 13.55 12.71 3.84
CA GLU A 146 14.42 12.04 2.87
C GLU A 146 13.66 11.42 1.68
N MET A 147 12.34 11.26 1.80
CA MET A 147 11.51 10.84 0.67
C MET A 147 11.52 11.86 -0.49
N ALA A 148 11.94 13.10 -0.25
CA ALA A 148 12.20 14.07 -1.32
C ALA A 148 13.19 13.54 -2.37
N ASN A 149 14.26 12.85 -1.93
CA ASN A 149 15.26 12.28 -2.84
C ASN A 149 14.67 11.17 -3.71
N VAL A 150 13.70 10.41 -3.18
CA VAL A 150 12.99 9.37 -3.93
C VAL A 150 12.09 10.02 -4.99
N VAL A 151 11.37 11.07 -4.61
CA VAL A 151 10.52 11.85 -5.53
C VAL A 151 11.36 12.43 -6.66
N THR A 152 12.49 13.10 -6.34
CA THR A 152 13.40 13.67 -7.33
C THR A 152 13.85 12.61 -8.34
N LYS A 153 14.29 11.43 -7.90
CA LYS A 153 14.68 10.34 -8.80
C LYS A 153 13.56 9.94 -9.76
N LEU A 154 12.32 9.84 -9.28
CA LEU A 154 11.18 9.49 -10.11
C LEU A 154 10.83 10.59 -11.11
N GLU A 155 10.85 11.86 -10.68
CA GLU A 155 10.60 13.02 -11.55
C GLU A 155 11.66 13.17 -12.63
N GLU A 156 12.94 13.06 -12.29
CA GLU A 156 14.05 13.08 -13.22
C GLU A 156 14.02 11.88 -14.19
N SER A 157 13.39 10.78 -13.80
CA SER A 157 13.13 9.62 -14.67
C SER A 157 11.86 9.78 -15.53
N GLY A 158 11.21 10.94 -15.49
CA GLY A 158 10.11 11.31 -16.38
C GLY A 158 8.71 10.99 -15.88
N THR A 159 8.52 10.58 -14.60
CA THR A 159 7.17 10.33 -14.07
C THR A 159 6.76 11.33 -13.00
N LYS A 160 5.49 11.76 -13.07
CA LYS A 160 4.77 12.47 -12.00
C LYS A 160 3.60 11.63 -11.46
N LYS A 161 3.51 10.37 -11.83
CA LYS A 161 2.49 9.44 -11.37
C LYS A 161 2.99 8.72 -10.11
N ILE A 162 3.06 9.44 -8.99
CA ILE A 162 3.71 8.98 -7.74
C ILE A 162 2.68 8.94 -6.62
N LEU A 163 2.73 7.87 -5.81
CA LEU A 163 2.09 7.78 -4.50
C LEU A 163 3.19 7.54 -3.46
N LEU A 164 3.06 8.16 -2.29
CA LEU A 164 4.00 7.97 -1.18
C LEU A 164 3.28 7.29 -0.02
N THR A 165 3.83 6.20 0.49
CA THR A 165 3.20 5.42 1.56
C THR A 165 4.03 5.45 2.84
N GLU A 166 3.44 6.00 3.91
CA GLU A 166 3.97 5.90 5.28
C GLU A 166 3.64 4.53 5.87
N ARG A 167 4.61 3.92 6.57
CA ARG A 167 4.45 2.59 7.19
C ARG A 167 5.24 2.41 8.50
N GLY A 168 5.66 3.48 9.12
CA GLY A 168 6.45 3.49 10.34
C GLY A 168 7.97 3.52 10.10
N SER A 169 8.67 3.80 11.17
CA SER A 169 10.13 3.83 11.24
C SER A 169 10.60 2.89 12.35
N SER A 170 11.80 2.32 12.18
CA SER A 170 12.43 1.49 13.21
C SER A 170 12.68 2.31 14.47
N PHE A 171 12.29 1.78 15.62
CA PHE A 171 12.50 2.40 16.92
C PHE A 171 12.98 1.35 17.92
N GLY A 172 14.29 1.25 18.06
CA GLY A 172 14.92 0.14 18.77
C GLY A 172 14.91 -1.16 17.95
N TYR A 173 15.04 -2.29 18.65
CA TYR A 173 14.99 -3.62 18.04
C TYR A 173 13.56 -4.12 17.91
N ASN A 174 13.25 -4.77 16.78
CA ASN A 174 11.99 -5.46 16.53
C ASN A 174 10.71 -4.63 16.76
N ASN A 175 10.79 -3.31 16.63
CA ASN A 175 9.68 -2.41 16.86
C ASN A 175 9.61 -1.32 15.79
N LEU A 176 8.39 -0.86 15.51
CA LEU A 176 8.09 0.25 14.63
C LEU A 176 7.26 1.30 15.37
N VAL A 177 7.52 2.57 15.07
CA VAL A 177 6.73 3.70 15.54
C VAL A 177 6.31 4.54 14.35
N VAL A 178 5.06 5.01 14.35
CA VAL A 178 4.57 5.95 13.35
C VAL A 178 4.59 7.36 13.93
N ASP A 179 5.34 8.23 13.28
CA ASP A 179 5.22 9.66 13.49
C ASP A 179 4.13 10.22 12.57
N MET A 180 2.99 10.58 13.12
CA MET A 180 1.87 11.13 12.33
C MET A 180 2.22 12.44 11.62
N ARG A 181 3.26 13.16 12.05
CA ARG A 181 3.80 14.33 11.34
C ARG A 181 4.41 13.95 9.98
N ALA A 182 4.76 12.67 9.79
CA ALA A 182 5.28 12.19 8.51
C ALA A 182 4.31 12.46 7.35
N LEU A 183 3.00 12.37 7.60
CA LEU A 183 1.97 12.58 6.57
C LEU A 183 2.00 14.03 6.04
N PRO A 184 1.86 15.08 6.85
CA PRO A 184 1.96 16.46 6.37
C PRO A 184 3.37 16.84 5.89
N ILE A 185 4.45 16.24 6.41
CA ILE A 185 5.80 16.47 5.90
C ILE A 185 5.93 15.97 4.47
N MET A 186 5.55 14.72 4.19
CA MET A 186 5.63 14.15 2.85
C MET A 186 4.64 14.79 1.86
N ARG A 187 3.50 15.29 2.34
CA ARG A 187 2.54 16.03 1.51
C ARG A 187 3.15 17.26 0.84
N LYS A 188 4.16 17.89 1.44
CA LYS A 188 4.86 19.04 0.87
C LYS A 188 5.58 18.73 -0.44
N PHE A 189 5.83 17.45 -0.74
CA PHE A 189 6.40 17.03 -2.02
C PHE A 189 5.38 17.03 -3.18
N GLY A 190 4.11 17.33 -2.88
CA GLY A 190 3.08 17.52 -3.89
C GLY A 190 2.42 16.24 -4.41
N TYR A 191 2.60 15.10 -3.76
CA TYR A 191 2.02 13.81 -4.17
C TYR A 191 1.02 13.25 -3.15
N PRO A 192 0.06 12.40 -3.59
CA PRO A 192 -0.88 11.76 -2.68
C PRO A 192 -0.17 10.90 -1.64
N ILE A 193 -0.60 11.01 -0.38
CA ILE A 193 -0.04 10.29 0.75
C ILE A 193 -0.97 9.15 1.15
N VAL A 194 -0.42 7.95 1.19
CA VAL A 194 -1.08 6.74 1.65
C VAL A 194 -0.56 6.36 3.03
N PHE A 195 -1.46 5.99 3.92
CA PHE A 195 -1.09 5.41 5.21
C PHE A 195 -1.26 3.89 5.18
N ASP A 196 -0.18 3.15 5.42
CA ASP A 196 -0.21 1.69 5.57
C ASP A 196 -0.54 1.32 7.02
N ALA A 197 -1.80 0.98 7.26
CA ALA A 197 -2.29 0.66 8.58
C ALA A 197 -1.80 -0.71 9.09
N THR A 198 -1.56 -1.65 8.18
CA THR A 198 -1.21 -3.03 8.51
C THR A 198 0.27 -3.25 8.74
N HIS A 199 1.14 -2.65 7.92
CA HIS A 199 2.58 -2.78 8.12
C HIS A 199 3.13 -1.84 9.20
N SER A 200 2.38 -0.82 9.60
CA SER A 200 2.76 0.07 10.72
C SER A 200 2.76 -0.61 12.08
N VAL A 201 2.07 -1.75 12.20
CA VAL A 201 1.95 -2.52 13.46
C VAL A 201 2.77 -3.80 13.45
N GLN A 202 3.63 -3.98 12.44
CA GLN A 202 4.56 -5.11 12.42
C GLN A 202 5.59 -5.02 13.54
N LEU A 203 5.98 -6.20 14.04
CA LEU A 203 7.14 -6.40 14.90
C LEU A 203 8.18 -7.18 14.08
N PRO A 204 9.09 -6.48 13.38
CA PRO A 204 10.05 -7.13 12.48
C PRO A 204 10.93 -8.13 13.23
N GLY A 205 10.94 -9.41 12.79
CA GLY A 205 11.70 -10.46 13.47
C GLY A 205 11.18 -10.88 14.83
N GLY A 206 10.09 -10.31 15.33
CA GLY A 206 9.54 -10.60 16.68
C GLY A 206 8.98 -12.01 16.84
N GLY A 207 8.70 -12.72 15.75
CA GLY A 207 8.23 -14.12 15.76
C GLY A 207 9.29 -15.15 15.37
N GLY A 208 10.59 -14.82 15.45
CA GLY A 208 11.69 -15.69 15.02
C GLY A 208 11.70 -15.88 13.50
N THR A 209 11.14 -16.99 12.99
CA THR A 209 11.07 -17.27 11.54
C THR A 209 9.85 -16.67 10.84
N LYS A 210 8.95 -16.03 11.58
CA LYS A 210 7.72 -15.40 11.04
C LYS A 210 7.64 -13.93 11.45
N SER A 211 7.02 -13.11 10.62
CA SER A 211 6.61 -11.77 11.03
C SER A 211 5.60 -11.88 12.16
N SER A 212 5.74 -11.03 13.18
CA SER A 212 4.76 -10.82 14.24
C SER A 212 4.14 -9.44 14.10
N GLY A 213 3.07 -9.17 14.80
CA GLY A 213 2.39 -7.89 14.76
C GLY A 213 1.30 -7.73 15.80
N GLN A 214 0.79 -6.52 15.88
CA GLN A 214 -0.16 -6.08 16.90
C GLN A 214 -1.44 -5.57 16.22
N ARG A 215 -2.26 -6.48 15.70
CA ARG A 215 -3.52 -6.19 14.96
C ARG A 215 -4.42 -5.20 15.68
N GLU A 216 -4.43 -5.23 17.02
CA GLU A 216 -5.22 -4.33 17.87
C GLU A 216 -4.92 -2.85 17.66
N PHE A 217 -3.72 -2.52 17.18
CA PHE A 217 -3.32 -1.12 16.91
C PHE A 217 -3.61 -0.66 15.47
N ILE A 218 -4.07 -1.52 14.58
CA ILE A 218 -4.45 -1.12 13.21
C ILE A 218 -5.50 0.00 13.25
N THR A 219 -6.59 -0.23 13.96
CA THR A 219 -7.68 0.76 14.05
C THR A 219 -7.24 2.08 14.70
N PRO A 220 -6.58 2.10 15.87
CA PRO A 220 -6.08 3.35 16.46
C PRO A 220 -5.17 4.15 15.52
N LEU A 221 -4.18 3.50 14.89
CA LEU A 221 -3.25 4.18 14.00
C LEU A 221 -3.90 4.66 12.70
N ALA A 222 -4.80 3.86 12.12
CA ALA A 222 -5.56 4.28 10.94
C ALA A 222 -6.47 5.49 11.24
N CYS A 223 -7.11 5.53 12.41
CA CYS A 223 -7.90 6.68 12.85
C CYS A 223 -7.03 7.93 13.04
N ALA A 224 -5.85 7.78 13.64
CA ALA A 224 -4.91 8.89 13.79
C ALA A 224 -4.41 9.42 12.43
N ALA A 225 -4.13 8.52 11.48
CA ALA A 225 -3.74 8.90 10.12
C ALA A 225 -4.88 9.59 9.34
N ALA A 226 -6.13 9.14 9.53
CA ALA A 226 -7.30 9.78 8.97
C ALA A 226 -7.43 11.22 9.47
N ALA A 227 -7.24 11.43 10.78
CA ALA A 227 -7.28 12.77 11.39
C ALA A 227 -6.08 13.64 10.97
N ALA A 228 -4.89 13.06 10.80
CA ALA A 228 -3.71 13.77 10.33
C ALA A 228 -3.76 14.11 8.82
N GLY A 229 -4.69 13.52 8.06
CA GLY A 229 -4.99 13.90 6.70
C GLY A 229 -4.21 13.12 5.63
N CYS A 230 -4.26 11.78 5.61
CA CYS A 230 -3.81 11.00 4.45
C CYS A 230 -4.84 11.05 3.31
N ASP A 231 -4.40 10.77 2.07
CA ASP A 231 -5.29 10.70 0.89
C ASP A 231 -5.87 9.30 0.68
N GLY A 232 -5.16 8.28 1.13
CA GLY A 232 -5.58 6.89 1.01
C GLY A 232 -5.07 6.01 2.13
N PHE A 233 -5.68 4.84 2.24
CA PHE A 233 -5.29 3.80 3.19
C PHE A 233 -4.80 2.56 2.45
N PHE A 234 -3.73 1.98 2.96
CA PHE A 234 -3.25 0.67 2.54
C PHE A 234 -3.54 -0.34 3.65
N MET A 235 -4.18 -1.45 3.31
CA MET A 235 -4.54 -2.50 4.26
C MET A 235 -4.37 -3.88 3.64
N GLU A 236 -3.59 -4.75 4.26
CA GLU A 236 -3.66 -6.17 3.94
C GLU A 236 -4.92 -6.76 4.57
N VAL A 237 -5.72 -7.46 3.76
CA VAL A 237 -7.04 -7.97 4.13
C VAL A 237 -7.14 -9.42 3.73
N HIS A 238 -7.61 -10.27 4.63
CA HIS A 238 -7.76 -11.70 4.38
C HIS A 238 -9.06 -12.24 4.96
N PRO A 239 -9.75 -13.20 4.31
CA PRO A 239 -10.96 -13.80 4.87
C PRO A 239 -10.70 -14.56 6.19
N ASP A 240 -9.52 -15.17 6.34
CA ASP A 240 -9.06 -15.89 7.53
C ASP A 240 -7.58 -15.57 7.81
N PRO A 241 -7.27 -14.42 8.44
CA PRO A 241 -5.89 -14.00 8.67
C PRO A 241 -5.05 -14.95 9.50
N ASP A 242 -5.67 -15.69 10.42
CA ASP A 242 -4.96 -16.55 11.37
C ASP A 242 -4.37 -17.79 10.70
N HIS A 243 -4.91 -18.20 9.55
CA HIS A 243 -4.39 -19.28 8.71
C HIS A 243 -3.64 -18.80 7.46
N ALA A 244 -3.48 -17.49 7.28
CA ALA A 244 -2.74 -16.94 6.15
C ALA A 244 -1.25 -17.32 6.19
N PRO A 245 -0.63 -17.66 5.04
CA PRO A 245 0.77 -18.08 4.96
C PRO A 245 1.77 -16.93 5.19
N SER A 246 1.29 -15.68 5.21
CA SER A 246 2.08 -14.47 5.36
C SER A 246 1.34 -13.40 6.15
N ASP A 247 2.04 -12.72 7.06
CA ASP A 247 1.63 -11.50 7.76
C ASP A 247 0.26 -11.57 8.47
N GLY A 248 -0.27 -12.76 8.73
CA GLY A 248 -1.57 -12.98 9.38
C GLY A 248 -1.83 -12.11 10.61
N PRO A 249 -0.88 -11.99 11.57
CA PRO A 249 -1.05 -11.16 12.76
C PRO A 249 -1.26 -9.66 12.48
N ASN A 250 -0.96 -9.19 11.27
CA ASN A 250 -1.10 -7.78 10.88
C ASN A 250 -2.28 -7.52 9.94
N MET A 251 -2.97 -8.54 9.46
CA MET A 251 -4.04 -8.35 8.49
C MET A 251 -5.36 -7.96 9.14
N VAL A 252 -6.13 -7.19 8.42
CA VAL A 252 -7.54 -6.90 8.75
C VAL A 252 -8.40 -8.09 8.33
N PRO A 253 -9.20 -8.68 9.24
CA PRO A 253 -10.21 -9.66 8.83
C PRO A 253 -11.22 -9.04 7.85
N LEU A 254 -11.50 -9.74 6.75
CA LEU A 254 -12.36 -9.22 5.69
C LEU A 254 -13.76 -8.80 6.20
N HIS A 255 -14.28 -9.52 7.20
CA HIS A 255 -15.58 -9.21 7.79
C HIS A 255 -15.59 -7.92 8.62
N ASP A 256 -14.43 -7.45 9.10
CA ASP A 256 -14.29 -6.21 9.87
C ASP A 256 -14.02 -4.98 8.98
N LEU A 257 -13.61 -5.20 7.72
CA LEU A 257 -13.15 -4.13 6.83
C LEU A 257 -14.20 -3.03 6.66
N LYS A 258 -15.47 -3.38 6.41
CA LYS A 258 -16.52 -2.39 6.19
C LYS A 258 -16.66 -1.44 7.37
N LYS A 259 -16.77 -1.98 8.58
CA LYS A 259 -16.92 -1.19 9.83
C LYS A 259 -15.72 -0.28 10.07
N LEU A 260 -14.51 -0.78 9.79
CA LEU A 260 -13.30 0.03 9.90
C LEU A 260 -13.34 1.20 8.91
N LEU A 261 -13.63 0.95 7.63
CA LEU A 261 -13.68 2.01 6.61
C LEU A 261 -14.77 3.06 6.89
N GLU A 262 -15.95 2.65 7.35
CA GLU A 262 -17.01 3.58 7.76
C GLU A 262 -16.52 4.55 8.84
N ARG A 263 -15.83 4.02 9.86
CA ARG A 263 -15.23 4.83 10.92
C ARG A 263 -14.18 5.80 10.38
N LEU A 264 -13.29 5.33 9.51
CA LEU A 264 -12.24 6.17 8.92
C LEU A 264 -12.83 7.31 8.09
N LEU A 265 -13.84 7.03 7.26
CA LEU A 265 -14.51 8.05 6.45
C LEU A 265 -15.19 9.13 7.31
N GLN A 266 -15.80 8.76 8.44
CA GLN A 266 -16.36 9.72 9.39
C GLN A 266 -15.29 10.65 9.98
N ILE A 267 -14.11 10.10 10.33
CA ILE A 267 -13.00 10.90 10.86
C ILE A 267 -12.43 11.80 9.76
N CYS A 268 -12.22 11.28 8.55
CA CYS A 268 -11.77 12.08 7.42
C CYS A 268 -12.72 13.26 7.12
N GLN A 269 -14.02 13.01 7.20
CA GLN A 269 -15.03 14.06 7.02
C GLN A 269 -14.96 15.11 8.12
N ALA A 270 -14.82 14.70 9.39
CA ALA A 270 -14.72 15.60 10.52
C ALA A 270 -13.43 16.42 10.53
N ALA A 271 -12.31 15.82 10.08
CA ALA A 271 -11.02 16.50 10.02
C ALA A 271 -10.92 17.52 8.86
N GLY A 272 -11.84 17.48 7.89
CA GLY A 272 -11.68 18.17 6.62
C GLY A 272 -10.58 17.52 5.80
N LYS A 273 -10.64 17.61 4.46
CA LYS A 273 -9.51 17.15 3.64
C LYS A 273 -8.31 18.07 3.87
N GLY A 274 -7.38 17.60 4.68
CA GLY A 274 -6.16 18.32 5.03
C GLY A 274 -6.50 19.73 5.45
N ALA A 275 -6.84 19.93 6.74
CA ALA A 275 -6.98 21.30 7.25
C ALA A 275 -5.83 22.12 6.67
N GLU A 276 -6.14 23.03 5.78
CA GLU A 276 -5.17 24.00 5.30
C GLU A 276 -4.61 24.61 6.57
N SER A 277 -3.31 24.39 6.80
CA SER A 277 -2.63 25.16 7.82
C SER A 277 -2.76 26.61 7.39
N ASP A 278 -3.68 27.35 8.00
CA ASP A 278 -3.67 28.80 7.97
C ASP A 278 -2.27 29.25 8.43
N GLN A 279 -1.41 29.56 7.50
CA GLN A 279 -0.24 30.40 7.65
C GLN A 279 -0.01 31.16 6.35
#